data_1db0f70a4c8b14b63eb97ae3ca5e500f
#
_entry.id   1db0f70a4c8b14b63eb97ae3ca5e500f
#
_cell.length_a   1.000
_cell.length_b   1.000
_cell.length_c   1.000
_cell.angle_alpha   90.00
_cell.angle_beta   90.00
_cell.angle_gamma   90.00
#
_symmetry.space_group_name_H-M   'P 1'
#
loop_
_entity.id
_entity.type
_entity.pdbx_description
1 polymer ?
#
loop_
_entity_poly.entity_id
_entity_poly.type
_entity_poly.pdbx_seq_one_letter_code
_entity_poly.pdbx_strand_id
1 'polypeptide(L)'
;MKTLASVAALLLAGVAPVAATDAPLTPKFVEETASSGLNNLFKGEWEYMVGGGVAAFDCNGDYLPDVLMAGGENKATFLRNASAKGGALKFEALETGLEQDKMLGAYPLDVDGDGDLDVMLLRQGENVLMRGLGGCKFERANEGWGFDGGDAW
;
A
#
# COMPACT_ATOMS: atom_id res chain seq x y z
N MET A 1 11.80 -16.46 -81.43
CA MET A 1 11.10 -15.71 -80.38
C MET A 1 10.67 -16.74 -79.37
N LYS A 2 11.33 -16.75 -78.18
CA LYS A 2 11.01 -17.68 -77.04
C LYS A 2 10.39 -16.84 -75.95
N THR A 3 9.14 -17.07 -75.62
CA THR A 3 8.40 -16.44 -74.55
C THR A 3 8.69 -17.21 -73.26
N LEU A 4 9.30 -16.51 -72.27
CA LEU A 4 9.42 -17.00 -70.91
C LEU A 4 8.14 -16.70 -70.17
N ALA A 5 7.48 -17.75 -69.66
CA ALA A 5 6.42 -17.62 -68.73
C ALA A 5 6.96 -17.64 -67.27
N SER A 6 6.83 -16.52 -66.57
CA SER A 6 7.13 -16.45 -65.14
C SER A 6 6.00 -16.98 -64.30
N VAL A 7 6.25 -18.04 -63.57
CA VAL A 7 5.31 -18.58 -62.53
C VAL A 7 5.60 -17.88 -61.19
N ALA A 8 4.69 -17.05 -60.75
CA ALA A 8 4.74 -16.47 -59.39
C ALA A 8 4.15 -17.45 -58.38
N ALA A 9 5.00 -17.98 -57.52
CA ALA A 9 4.56 -18.80 -56.38
C ALA A 9 4.10 -17.91 -55.26
N LEU A 10 2.83 -17.98 -54.92
CA LEU A 10 2.18 -17.28 -53.80
C LEU A 10 2.41 -18.11 -52.53
N LEU A 11 3.30 -17.67 -51.64
CA LEU A 11 3.47 -18.26 -50.29
C LEU A 11 2.34 -17.78 -49.39
N LEU A 12 1.37 -18.63 -49.11
CA LEU A 12 0.40 -18.45 -48.03
C LEU A 12 1.11 -18.77 -46.70
N ALA A 13 1.49 -17.76 -45.94
CA ALA A 13 1.91 -17.92 -44.56
C ALA A 13 0.65 -18.19 -43.71
N GLY A 14 0.49 -19.43 -43.29
CA GLY A 14 -0.56 -19.83 -42.37
C GLY A 14 -0.31 -19.22 -40.98
N VAL A 15 -1.20 -18.34 -40.54
CA VAL A 15 -1.23 -17.86 -39.15
C VAL A 15 -1.83 -18.98 -38.31
N ALA A 16 -1.00 -19.65 -37.49
CA ALA A 16 -1.50 -20.62 -36.54
C ALA A 16 -2.29 -19.88 -35.42
N PRO A 17 -3.47 -20.35 -35.05
CA PRO A 17 -4.18 -19.76 -33.93
C PRO A 17 -3.39 -20.00 -32.63
N VAL A 18 -3.04 -18.94 -31.92
CA VAL A 18 -2.54 -19.02 -30.56
C VAL A 18 -3.73 -19.43 -29.69
N ALA A 19 -3.73 -20.69 -29.26
CA ALA A 19 -4.70 -21.15 -28.27
C ALA A 19 -4.34 -20.53 -26.93
N ALA A 20 -5.11 -19.55 -26.47
CA ALA A 20 -5.06 -19.08 -25.10
C ALA A 20 -5.65 -20.17 -24.20
N THR A 21 -4.80 -20.92 -23.52
CA THR A 21 -5.19 -22.04 -22.65
C THR A 21 -5.10 -21.68 -21.15
N ASP A 22 -5.06 -20.41 -20.80
CA ASP A 22 -5.08 -20.05 -19.38
C ASP A 22 -6.51 -19.96 -18.88
N ALA A 23 -6.96 -21.01 -18.20
CA ALA A 23 -8.14 -20.93 -17.36
C ALA A 23 -7.92 -19.77 -16.35
N PRO A 24 -8.96 -18.96 -16.07
CA PRO A 24 -8.81 -17.86 -15.12
C PRO A 24 -8.35 -18.39 -13.78
N LEU A 25 -7.20 -17.88 -13.30
CA LEU A 25 -6.68 -18.17 -11.98
C LEU A 25 -7.71 -17.71 -10.95
N THR A 26 -8.34 -18.66 -10.26
CA THR A 26 -9.20 -18.35 -9.12
C THR A 26 -8.30 -18.07 -7.91
N PRO A 27 -8.27 -16.84 -7.36
CA PRO A 27 -7.47 -16.55 -6.19
C PRO A 27 -7.88 -17.43 -5.01
N LYS A 28 -6.90 -17.97 -4.28
CA LYS A 28 -7.13 -18.63 -3.00
C LYS A 28 -6.57 -17.75 -1.91
N PHE A 29 -7.42 -17.40 -0.96
CA PHE A 29 -7.02 -16.65 0.23
C PHE A 29 -6.65 -17.63 1.34
N VAL A 30 -5.53 -17.38 2.01
CA VAL A 30 -5.03 -18.15 3.14
C VAL A 30 -4.94 -17.22 4.34
N GLU A 31 -5.43 -17.66 5.49
CA GLU A 31 -5.33 -16.92 6.74
C GLU A 31 -3.93 -17.10 7.34
N GLU A 32 -3.15 -16.00 7.41
CA GLU A 32 -1.77 -16.01 7.90
C GLU A 32 -1.55 -15.05 9.09
N THR A 33 -2.58 -14.45 9.67
CA THR A 33 -2.43 -13.46 10.75
C THR A 33 -1.58 -13.99 11.89
N ALA A 34 -1.81 -15.22 12.33
CA ALA A 34 -1.09 -15.80 13.47
C ALA A 34 0.41 -16.02 13.21
N SER A 35 0.82 -16.19 11.96
CA SER A 35 2.20 -16.49 11.56
C SER A 35 2.94 -15.28 10.97
N SER A 36 2.20 -14.28 10.51
CA SER A 36 2.76 -13.15 9.77
C SER A 36 3.41 -12.07 10.65
N GLY A 37 3.17 -12.07 11.95
CA GLY A 37 3.58 -10.99 12.85
C GLY A 37 2.62 -9.80 12.87
N LEU A 38 1.50 -9.87 12.14
CA LEU A 38 0.43 -8.87 12.24
C LEU A 38 -0.18 -8.92 13.64
N ASN A 39 0.02 -7.87 14.41
CA ASN A 39 -0.55 -7.74 15.74
C ASN A 39 -0.91 -6.28 15.99
N ASN A 40 -2.20 -6.02 16.15
CA ASN A 40 -2.73 -4.71 16.49
C ASN A 40 -4.01 -4.86 17.31
N LEU A 41 -4.23 -3.95 18.24
CA LEU A 41 -5.46 -3.88 19.01
C LEU A 41 -6.06 -2.48 18.90
N PHE A 42 -7.12 -2.36 18.12
CA PHE A 42 -7.94 -1.16 18.11
C PHE A 42 -8.83 -1.16 19.35
N LYS A 43 -8.79 -0.08 20.13
CA LYS A 43 -9.56 0.09 21.36
C LYS A 43 -10.13 1.51 21.43
N GLY A 44 -11.26 1.66 22.08
CA GLY A 44 -11.84 2.96 22.38
C GLY A 44 -13.33 2.87 22.72
N GLU A 45 -13.82 3.96 23.27
CA GLU A 45 -15.23 4.17 23.59
C GLU A 45 -16.01 4.47 22.29
N TRP A 46 -17.23 4.98 22.42
CA TRP A 46 -18.13 5.16 21.27
C TRP A 46 -17.58 6.10 20.18
N GLU A 47 -16.72 7.05 20.53
CA GLU A 47 -16.07 7.97 19.59
C GLU A 47 -15.20 7.24 18.54
N TYR A 48 -14.75 6.05 18.88
CA TYR A 48 -13.92 5.21 18.01
C TYR A 48 -14.69 4.14 17.25
N MET A 49 -16.04 4.06 17.42
CA MET A 49 -16.84 2.98 16.84
C MET A 49 -16.76 2.85 15.32
N VAL A 50 -16.40 3.91 14.62
CA VAL A 50 -16.24 3.94 13.16
C VAL A 50 -14.77 3.94 12.72
N GLY A 51 -13.85 3.73 13.65
CA GLY A 51 -12.41 3.70 13.40
C GLY A 51 -11.87 2.31 13.03
N GLY A 52 -10.58 2.11 13.28
CA GLY A 52 -9.90 0.85 12.96
C GLY A 52 -9.37 0.81 11.52
N GLY A 53 -9.09 1.98 10.95
CA GLY A 53 -8.56 2.10 9.60
C GLY A 53 -7.17 1.46 9.44
N VAL A 54 -6.89 0.99 8.23
CA VAL A 54 -5.61 0.42 7.81
C VAL A 54 -5.17 1.12 6.55
N ALA A 55 -3.90 1.51 6.49
CA ALA A 55 -3.26 1.97 5.26
C ALA A 55 -2.14 1.00 4.88
N ALA A 56 -2.04 0.69 3.59
CA ALA A 56 -0.98 -0.14 3.04
C ALA A 56 -0.24 0.64 1.97
N PHE A 57 1.06 0.83 2.13
CA PHE A 57 1.91 1.57 1.20
C PHE A 57 3.37 1.15 1.37
N ASP A 58 4.15 1.30 0.32
CA ASP A 58 5.58 1.01 0.32
C ASP A 58 6.34 2.29 0.73
N CYS A 59 6.91 2.31 1.94
CA CYS A 59 7.61 3.47 2.46
C CYS A 59 9.13 3.45 2.23
N ASN A 60 9.68 2.33 1.75
CA ASN A 60 11.12 2.14 1.57
C ASN A 60 11.53 1.84 0.12
N GLY A 61 10.57 1.72 -0.80
CA GLY A 61 10.81 1.49 -2.23
C GLY A 61 11.19 0.05 -2.57
N ASP A 62 10.85 -0.94 -1.73
CA ASP A 62 11.17 -2.35 -1.96
C ASP A 62 10.07 -3.12 -2.71
N TYR A 63 8.97 -2.44 -3.07
CA TYR A 63 7.78 -2.99 -3.73
C TYR A 63 6.99 -4.00 -2.90
N LEU A 64 7.19 -4.02 -1.58
CA LEU A 64 6.40 -4.79 -0.63
C LEU A 64 5.57 -3.83 0.22
N PRO A 65 4.23 -3.85 0.14
CA PRO A 65 3.42 -2.94 0.93
C PRO A 65 3.63 -3.14 2.44
N ASP A 66 3.98 -2.07 3.13
CA ASP A 66 3.99 -1.95 4.58
C ASP A 66 2.58 -1.64 5.09
N VAL A 67 2.33 -1.78 6.38
CA VAL A 67 0.99 -1.64 6.94
C VAL A 67 1.01 -0.71 8.15
N LEU A 68 0.17 0.33 8.11
CA LEU A 68 -0.13 1.19 9.26
C LEU A 68 -1.55 0.90 9.73
N MET A 69 -1.71 0.49 10.98
CA MET A 69 -2.99 0.15 11.59
C MET A 69 -3.33 1.12 12.72
N ALA A 70 -4.52 1.71 12.64
CA ALA A 70 -5.04 2.57 13.70
C ALA A 70 -5.20 1.79 15.01
N GLY A 71 -4.94 2.45 16.14
CA GLY A 71 -5.05 1.86 17.47
C GLY A 71 -6.24 2.41 18.31
N GLY A 72 -6.89 3.47 17.84
CA GLY A 72 -7.88 4.19 18.65
C GLY A 72 -7.20 4.86 19.83
N GLU A 73 -7.65 4.57 21.06
CA GLU A 73 -6.99 5.01 22.31
C GLU A 73 -5.55 4.47 22.44
N ASN A 74 -5.29 3.30 21.87
CA ASN A 74 -3.94 2.78 21.79
C ASN A 74 -3.14 3.53 20.72
N LYS A 75 -1.82 3.44 20.77
CA LYS A 75 -0.98 3.88 19.67
C LYS A 75 -1.26 3.06 18.42
N ALA A 76 -1.18 3.71 17.28
CA ALA A 76 -1.14 3.03 16.00
C ALA A 76 0.10 2.12 15.90
N THR A 77 -0.01 1.09 15.07
CA THR A 77 1.09 0.15 14.84
C THR A 77 1.54 0.24 13.39
N PHE A 78 2.82 0.52 13.17
CA PHE A 78 3.44 0.42 11.86
C PHE A 78 4.22 -0.90 11.75
N LEU A 79 3.97 -1.63 10.67
CA LEU A 79 4.58 -2.92 10.40
C LEU A 79 5.22 -2.91 9.02
N ARG A 80 6.53 -3.02 8.99
CA ARG A 80 7.28 -3.19 7.76
C ARG A 80 7.09 -4.60 7.21
N ASN A 81 6.87 -4.70 5.92
CA ASN A 81 6.79 -5.98 5.23
C ASN A 81 8.20 -6.56 5.02
N ALA A 82 8.49 -7.66 5.67
CA ALA A 82 9.74 -8.40 5.57
C ALA A 82 9.57 -9.76 4.87
N SER A 83 8.48 -9.92 4.11
CA SER A 83 8.19 -11.15 3.37
C SER A 83 9.21 -11.41 2.28
N ALA A 84 9.55 -12.67 2.06
CA ALA A 84 10.25 -13.05 0.85
C ALA A 84 9.27 -13.00 -0.34
N LYS A 85 9.73 -12.55 -1.50
CA LYS A 85 8.89 -12.48 -2.69
C LYS A 85 8.29 -13.84 -3.03
N GLY A 86 6.96 -13.93 -3.03
CA GLY A 86 6.22 -15.18 -3.25
C GLY A 86 6.26 -16.16 -2.08
N GLY A 87 6.78 -15.75 -0.91
CA GLY A 87 6.76 -16.51 0.34
C GLY A 87 5.57 -16.20 1.22
N ALA A 88 5.55 -16.80 2.43
CA ALA A 88 4.60 -16.47 3.47
C ALA A 88 4.75 -15.02 3.93
N LEU A 89 3.66 -14.42 4.39
CA LEU A 89 3.66 -13.06 4.93
C LEU A 89 4.52 -12.98 6.19
N LYS A 90 5.34 -11.95 6.27
CA LYS A 90 6.15 -11.62 7.43
C LYS A 90 6.19 -10.12 7.64
N PHE A 91 5.77 -9.66 8.81
CA PHE A 91 5.80 -8.26 9.19
C PHE A 91 6.63 -8.06 10.45
N GLU A 92 7.33 -6.94 10.52
CA GLU A 92 8.16 -6.55 11.66
C GLU A 92 7.78 -5.14 12.10
N ALA A 93 7.57 -4.96 13.41
CA ALA A 93 7.27 -3.64 13.95
C ALA A 93 8.45 -2.69 13.71
N LEU A 94 8.14 -1.48 13.27
CA LEU A 94 9.12 -0.42 13.01
C LEU A 94 8.61 0.88 13.63
N GLU A 95 9.50 1.62 14.28
CA GLU A 95 9.20 2.98 14.76
C GLU A 95 9.50 3.98 13.65
N THR A 96 8.46 4.68 13.20
CA THR A 96 8.49 5.56 12.02
C THR A 96 8.14 7.02 12.34
N GLY A 97 7.48 7.27 13.48
CA GLY A 97 6.83 8.54 13.84
C GLY A 97 5.32 8.53 13.58
N LEU A 98 4.80 7.51 12.89
CA LEU A 98 3.36 7.36 12.62
C LEU A 98 2.58 6.71 13.77
N GLU A 99 3.26 6.22 14.80
CA GLU A 99 2.68 5.50 15.95
C GLU A 99 2.02 6.49 16.93
N GLN A 100 1.02 7.22 16.41
CA GLN A 100 0.23 8.19 17.18
C GLN A 100 -0.95 7.51 17.89
N ASP A 101 -1.35 8.05 19.03
CA ASP A 101 -2.62 7.70 19.68
C ASP A 101 -3.82 8.39 19.00
N LYS A 102 -5.00 8.02 19.42
CA LYS A 102 -6.28 8.58 18.95
C LYS A 102 -6.50 8.46 17.44
N MET A 103 -5.76 7.58 16.79
CA MET A 103 -5.84 7.40 15.35
C MET A 103 -7.04 6.54 14.95
N LEU A 104 -7.80 7.06 13.97
CA LEU A 104 -8.98 6.41 13.38
C LEU A 104 -8.67 5.85 11.99
N GLY A 105 -7.75 6.48 11.27
CA GLY A 105 -7.38 6.09 9.92
C GLY A 105 -6.16 6.84 9.42
N ALA A 106 -5.64 6.43 8.28
CA ALA A 106 -4.50 7.04 7.62
C ALA A 106 -4.66 7.03 6.10
N TYR A 107 -4.16 8.10 5.46
CA TYR A 107 -4.19 8.27 4.01
C TYR A 107 -2.79 8.60 3.50
N PRO A 108 -2.10 7.66 2.86
CA PRO A 108 -0.84 7.95 2.19
C PRO A 108 -1.08 8.79 0.94
N LEU A 109 -0.28 9.82 0.74
CA LEU A 109 -0.32 10.72 -0.41
C LEU A 109 1.05 11.41 -0.53
N ASP A 110 1.37 11.98 -1.66
CA ASP A 110 2.56 12.80 -1.89
C ASP A 110 2.09 14.27 -1.97
N VAL A 111 2.24 15.01 -0.87
CA VAL A 111 1.69 16.38 -0.72
C VAL A 111 2.58 17.41 -1.38
N ASP A 112 3.89 17.29 -1.24
CA ASP A 112 4.84 18.25 -1.77
C ASP A 112 5.46 17.87 -3.11
N GLY A 113 5.15 16.66 -3.62
CA GLY A 113 5.58 16.19 -4.93
C GLY A 113 7.05 15.79 -4.96
N ASP A 114 7.65 15.44 -3.82
CA ASP A 114 9.06 15.06 -3.75
C ASP A 114 9.31 13.57 -4.06
N GLY A 115 8.23 12.77 -4.17
CA GLY A 115 8.26 11.35 -4.49
C GLY A 115 8.32 10.43 -3.28
N ASP A 116 8.54 10.95 -2.09
CA ASP A 116 8.34 10.23 -0.83
C ASP A 116 6.88 10.35 -0.40
N LEU A 117 6.29 9.26 0.11
CA LEU A 117 4.90 9.31 0.56
C LEU A 117 4.79 9.98 1.92
N ASP A 118 3.90 10.96 2.00
CA ASP A 118 3.42 11.57 3.22
C ASP A 118 2.21 10.80 3.75
N VAL A 119 1.79 11.06 4.97
CA VAL A 119 0.61 10.41 5.54
C VAL A 119 -0.26 11.40 6.29
N MET A 120 -1.51 11.51 5.86
CA MET A 120 -2.55 12.18 6.63
C MET A 120 -3.11 11.21 7.68
N LEU A 121 -2.96 11.56 8.96
CA LEU A 121 -3.53 10.80 10.08
C LEU A 121 -4.84 11.43 10.51
N LEU A 122 -5.94 10.67 10.35
CA LEU A 122 -7.24 11.02 10.94
C LEU A 122 -7.24 10.62 12.42
N ARG A 123 -7.54 11.58 13.27
CA ARG A 123 -7.50 11.38 14.71
C ARG A 123 -8.74 11.98 15.38
N GLN A 124 -9.09 11.47 16.55
CA GLN A 124 -9.97 12.20 17.45
C GLN A 124 -9.26 13.48 17.91
N GLY A 125 -9.88 14.62 17.68
CA GLY A 125 -9.28 15.95 17.82
C GLY A 125 -8.47 16.35 16.58
N GLU A 126 -7.33 16.96 16.79
CA GLU A 126 -6.50 17.47 15.71
C GLU A 126 -5.97 16.37 14.78
N ASN A 127 -6.24 16.49 13.49
CA ASN A 127 -5.63 15.64 12.46
C ASN A 127 -4.16 16.04 12.24
N VAL A 128 -3.34 15.08 11.86
CA VAL A 128 -1.91 15.30 11.68
C VAL A 128 -1.48 14.94 10.28
N LEU A 129 -0.78 15.86 9.64
CA LEU A 129 -0.10 15.63 8.38
C LEU A 129 1.37 15.32 8.67
N MET A 130 1.81 14.15 8.25
CA MET A 130 3.17 13.65 8.47
C MET A 130 3.91 13.66 7.14
N ARG A 131 5.02 14.40 7.08
CA ARG A 131 5.90 14.43 5.92
C ARG A 131 6.78 13.18 5.88
N GLY A 132 6.87 12.53 4.71
CA GLY A 132 7.84 11.50 4.42
C GLY A 132 9.26 12.06 4.31
N LEU A 133 10.22 11.32 4.85
CA LEU A 133 11.64 11.65 4.76
C LEU A 133 12.42 10.54 4.04
N GLY A 134 11.68 9.63 3.39
CA GLY A 134 12.22 8.40 2.83
C GLY A 134 12.60 7.36 3.88
N GLY A 135 12.72 6.09 3.43
CA GLY A 135 13.16 4.99 4.30
C GLY A 135 12.28 4.76 5.53
N CYS A 136 10.98 4.95 5.41
CA CYS A 136 9.98 4.78 6.47
C CYS A 136 10.17 5.70 7.68
N LYS A 137 10.61 6.91 7.46
CA LYS A 137 10.70 7.95 8.50
C LYS A 137 9.76 9.09 8.19
N PHE A 138 9.09 9.58 9.22
CA PHE A 138 8.10 10.63 9.08
C PHE A 138 8.26 11.69 10.17
N GLU A 139 7.96 12.94 9.83
CA GLU A 139 7.90 14.05 10.78
C GLU A 139 6.60 14.83 10.62
N ARG A 140 6.16 15.46 11.71
CA ARG A 140 4.95 16.29 11.67
C ARG A 140 5.18 17.53 10.80
N ALA A 141 4.26 17.80 9.87
CA ALA A 141 4.35 18.90 8.91
C ALA A 141 3.20 19.91 8.99
N ASN A 142 2.26 19.77 9.92
CA ASN A 142 1.08 20.65 10.02
C ASN A 142 1.45 22.13 9.93
N GLU A 143 2.36 22.59 10.79
CA GLU A 143 2.75 24.00 10.87
C GLU A 143 3.49 24.45 9.59
N GLY A 144 4.44 23.64 9.12
CA GLY A 144 5.25 23.95 7.94
C GLY A 144 4.44 24.05 6.65
N TRP A 145 3.34 23.32 6.56
CA TRP A 145 2.45 23.30 5.39
C TRP A 145 1.15 24.11 5.61
N GLY A 146 1.04 24.84 6.73
CA GLY A 146 -0.13 25.66 7.02
C GLY A 146 -1.43 24.86 7.21
N PHE A 147 -1.31 23.60 7.62
CA PHE A 147 -2.44 22.73 7.91
C PHE A 147 -2.82 22.83 9.39
N ASP A 148 -4.00 23.34 9.69
CA ASP A 148 -4.47 23.56 11.08
C ASP A 148 -4.93 22.27 11.76
N GLY A 149 -5.02 21.17 11.01
CA GLY A 149 -5.45 19.87 11.51
C GLY A 149 -6.97 19.73 11.68
N GLY A 150 -7.68 20.82 11.77
CA GLY A 150 -9.10 20.82 12.07
C GLY A 150 -9.41 20.07 13.38
N ASP A 151 -10.68 19.95 13.69
CA ASP A 151 -11.19 19.06 14.74
C ASP A 151 -12.19 18.11 14.10
N ALA A 152 -11.85 16.81 14.07
CA ALA A 152 -12.70 15.83 13.42
C ALA A 152 -13.98 15.49 14.20
N TRP A 153 -14.05 15.91 15.50
CA TRP A 153 -15.19 15.66 16.42
C TRP A 153 -15.31 16.75 17.46
#